data_81905cd95e9972288d9b6630bbba1e8a
#
_entry.id   81905cd95e9972288d9b6630bbba1e8a
#
_cell.length_a   1.000
_cell.length_b   1.000
_cell.length_c   1.000
_cell.angle_alpha   90.00
_cell.angle_beta   90.00
_cell.angle_gamma   90.00
#
_symmetry.space_group_name_H-M   'P 1'
#
loop_
_entity.id
_entity.type
_entity.pdbx_description
1 polymer ?
#
loop_
_entity_poly.entity_id
_entity_poly.type
_entity_poly.pdbx_seq_one_letter_code
_entity_poly.pdbx_strand_id
1 'polypeptide(L)'
;MITIRKTFKRIKRALLNKKNRSVVVISLFAIALIGVALYSSAMSKRIDPAAYTNLLTTIAEGESRGNYNAYFGNSANTTLKLTEMTIAEVQAWQDKYVADGNASNAVGRYQIISPTLKGLIKELKLKPSQVFSERIQDKMAITLMERRGAVDFANDKISAEQFAANLSQEWAALPAVLGDRPSESFYAGDGLNEARVSSGVVLRAVEEFKQNTK
;
A
#
# COMPACT_ATOMS: atom_id res chain seq x y z
N MET A 1 -37.43 3.55 13.15
CA MET A 1 -38.29 4.23 12.14
C MET A 1 -39.15 5.36 12.68
N ILE A 2 -39.54 5.35 13.96
CA ILE A 2 -40.41 6.38 14.59
C ILE A 2 -39.71 7.74 14.84
N THR A 3 -38.41 7.74 15.13
CA THR A 3 -37.64 8.95 15.47
C THR A 3 -37.46 9.91 14.29
N ILE A 4 -37.19 9.38 13.09
CA ILE A 4 -36.95 10.20 11.87
C ILE A 4 -38.20 10.95 11.44
N ARG A 5 -39.40 10.34 11.53
CA ARG A 5 -40.68 10.98 11.21
C ARG A 5 -41.03 12.16 12.15
N LYS A 6 -40.67 12.03 13.44
CA LYS A 6 -40.90 13.12 14.43
C LYS A 6 -39.97 14.32 14.15
N THR A 7 -38.71 14.06 13.79
CA THR A 7 -37.73 15.10 13.44
C THR A 7 -38.14 15.84 12.17
N PHE A 8 -38.57 15.14 11.12
CA PHE A 8 -39.07 15.76 9.89
C PHE A 8 -40.31 16.65 10.13
N LYS A 9 -41.26 16.23 10.98
CA LYS A 9 -42.42 17.06 11.33
C LYS A 9 -42.01 18.34 12.10
N ARG A 10 -41.01 18.28 12.97
CA ARG A 10 -40.47 19.44 13.68
C ARG A 10 -39.80 20.46 12.74
N ILE A 11 -38.96 19.98 11.84
CA ILE A 11 -38.30 20.80 10.81
C ILE A 11 -39.34 21.46 9.90
N LYS A 12 -40.35 20.73 9.44
CA LYS A 12 -41.44 21.27 8.61
C LYS A 12 -42.25 22.36 9.33
N ARG A 13 -42.54 22.21 10.65
CA ARG A 13 -43.20 23.26 11.46
C ARG A 13 -42.34 24.50 11.67
N ALA A 14 -41.01 24.32 11.86
CA ALA A 14 -40.08 25.42 12.01
C ALA A 14 -39.92 26.22 10.71
N LEU A 15 -39.92 25.57 9.54
CA LEU A 15 -39.87 26.20 8.21
C LEU A 15 -41.16 26.98 7.86
N LEU A 16 -42.30 26.59 8.41
CA LEU A 16 -43.59 27.28 8.21
C LEU A 16 -43.74 28.51 9.11
N ASN A 17 -42.95 28.64 10.18
CA ASN A 17 -42.95 29.81 11.05
C ASN A 17 -42.03 30.89 10.47
N LYS A 18 -42.61 31.98 9.96
CA LYS A 18 -41.93 33.10 9.29
C LYS A 18 -40.81 33.72 10.14
N LYS A 19 -40.93 33.73 11.48
CA LYS A 19 -39.97 34.29 12.44
C LYS A 19 -38.70 33.40 12.60
N ASN A 20 -38.83 32.08 12.39
CA ASN A 20 -37.70 31.11 12.58
C ASN A 20 -37.12 30.60 11.26
N ARG A 21 -37.68 31.01 10.13
CA ARG A 21 -37.31 30.49 8.80
C ARG A 21 -35.84 30.75 8.45
N SER A 22 -35.35 31.96 8.74
CA SER A 22 -33.94 32.33 8.48
C SER A 22 -32.96 31.53 9.34
N VAL A 23 -33.28 31.32 10.63
CA VAL A 23 -32.42 30.54 11.53
C VAL A 23 -32.35 29.06 11.10
N VAL A 24 -33.47 28.46 10.71
CA VAL A 24 -33.53 27.07 10.25
C VAL A 24 -32.79 26.91 8.94
N VAL A 25 -32.90 27.84 7.98
CA VAL A 25 -32.19 27.81 6.70
C VAL A 25 -30.69 27.96 6.92
N ILE A 26 -30.25 28.90 7.77
CA ILE A 26 -28.82 29.08 8.10
C ILE A 26 -28.25 27.83 8.77
N SER A 27 -28.99 27.21 9.70
CA SER A 27 -28.54 25.98 10.36
C SER A 27 -28.40 24.78 9.39
N LEU A 28 -29.35 24.63 8.45
CA LEU A 28 -29.27 23.59 7.42
C LEU A 28 -28.11 23.83 6.43
N PHE A 29 -27.83 25.09 6.09
CA PHE A 29 -26.69 25.46 5.25
C PHE A 29 -25.36 25.20 5.98
N ALA A 30 -25.26 25.53 7.26
CA ALA A 30 -24.07 25.25 8.07
C ALA A 30 -23.82 23.74 8.21
N ILE A 31 -24.85 22.92 8.42
CA ILE A 31 -24.73 21.45 8.48
C ILE A 31 -24.30 20.89 7.12
N ALA A 32 -24.84 21.41 6.02
CA ALA A 32 -24.44 21.00 4.67
C ALA A 32 -22.97 21.36 4.38
N LEU A 33 -22.52 22.56 4.74
CA LEU A 33 -21.13 23.00 4.59
C LEU A 33 -20.16 22.16 5.44
N ILE A 34 -20.52 21.84 6.69
CA ILE A 34 -19.75 20.94 7.55
C ILE A 34 -19.73 19.54 6.95
N GLY A 35 -20.83 19.04 6.44
CA GLY A 35 -20.92 17.75 5.76
C GLY A 35 -20.03 17.68 4.52
N VAL A 36 -19.99 18.73 3.70
CA VAL A 36 -19.11 18.84 2.53
C VAL A 36 -17.64 18.93 2.95
N ALA A 37 -17.33 19.73 3.98
CA ALA A 37 -15.96 19.84 4.50
C ALA A 37 -15.47 18.50 5.10
N LEU A 38 -16.31 17.78 5.84
CA LEU A 38 -16.00 16.45 6.37
C LEU A 38 -15.90 15.41 5.25
N TYR A 39 -16.73 15.49 4.23
CA TYR A 39 -16.66 14.61 3.06
C TYR A 39 -15.39 14.88 2.23
N SER A 40 -15.01 16.14 2.03
CA SER A 40 -13.77 16.48 1.31
C SER A 40 -12.51 16.16 2.13
N SER A 41 -12.54 16.25 3.45
CA SER A 41 -11.44 15.81 4.32
C SER A 41 -11.34 14.28 4.43
N ALA A 42 -12.45 13.57 4.25
CA ALA A 42 -12.48 12.09 4.21
C ALA A 42 -12.05 11.50 2.85
N MET A 43 -12.08 12.30 1.78
CA MET A 43 -11.34 11.98 0.56
C MET A 43 -9.87 12.35 0.77
N SER A 44 -9.13 11.51 1.51
CA SER A 44 -7.66 11.55 1.50
C SER A 44 -7.24 11.59 0.03
N LYS A 45 -6.58 12.68 -0.37
CA LYS A 45 -6.07 12.85 -1.73
C LYS A 45 -5.24 11.61 -2.04
N ARG A 46 -5.72 10.81 -2.98
CA ARG A 46 -5.02 9.57 -3.37
C ARG A 46 -3.66 9.98 -3.90
N ILE A 47 -2.60 9.44 -3.34
CA ILE A 47 -1.24 9.72 -3.81
C ILE A 47 -1.12 9.19 -5.24
N ASP A 48 -0.56 10.02 -6.14
CA ASP A 48 -0.30 9.63 -7.51
C ASP A 48 0.66 8.42 -7.52
N PRO A 49 0.35 7.33 -8.23
CA PRO A 49 1.27 6.20 -8.38
C PRO A 49 2.68 6.60 -8.84
N ALA A 50 2.82 7.66 -9.62
CA ALA A 50 4.11 8.17 -10.06
C ALA A 50 5.01 8.63 -8.90
N ALA A 51 4.43 9.08 -7.78
CA ALA A 51 5.19 9.48 -6.60
C ALA A 51 5.98 8.31 -5.99
N TYR A 52 5.53 7.08 -6.17
CA TYR A 52 6.17 5.87 -5.63
C TYR A 52 7.35 5.37 -6.46
N THR A 53 7.64 5.94 -7.64
CA THR A 53 8.60 5.41 -8.61
C THR A 53 9.98 5.10 -8.00
N ASN A 54 10.54 6.01 -7.21
CA ASN A 54 11.86 5.83 -6.61
C ASN A 54 11.85 4.78 -5.50
N LEU A 55 10.78 4.71 -4.70
CA LEU A 55 10.60 3.64 -3.71
C LEU A 55 10.46 2.27 -4.38
N LEU A 56 9.64 2.16 -5.43
CA LEU A 56 9.47 0.93 -6.21
C LEU A 56 10.80 0.46 -6.79
N THR A 57 11.60 1.38 -7.33
CA THR A 57 12.93 1.06 -7.88
C THR A 57 13.89 0.61 -6.78
N THR A 58 13.94 1.31 -5.65
CA THR A 58 14.84 0.98 -4.54
C THR A 58 14.53 -0.38 -3.93
N ILE A 59 13.25 -0.71 -3.74
CA ILE A 59 12.80 -2.01 -3.25
C ILE A 59 13.17 -3.11 -4.26
N ALA A 60 12.85 -2.90 -5.53
CA ALA A 60 13.10 -3.87 -6.59
C ALA A 60 14.60 -4.18 -6.77
N GLU A 61 15.45 -3.17 -6.61
CA GLU A 61 16.90 -3.36 -6.70
C GLU A 61 17.41 -4.35 -5.65
N GLY A 62 16.95 -4.20 -4.40
CA GLY A 62 17.27 -5.13 -3.31
C GLY A 62 16.67 -6.52 -3.47
N GLU A 63 15.40 -6.61 -3.89
CA GLU A 63 14.66 -7.86 -3.93
C GLU A 63 14.93 -8.71 -5.18
N SER A 64 15.02 -8.10 -6.35
CA SER A 64 15.02 -8.83 -7.63
C SER A 64 15.98 -8.27 -8.69
N ARG A 65 16.77 -7.24 -8.37
CA ARG A 65 17.53 -6.46 -9.37
C ARG A 65 16.64 -5.87 -10.46
N GLY A 66 15.40 -5.48 -10.07
CA GLY A 66 14.42 -4.90 -10.96
C GLY A 66 13.64 -5.88 -11.86
N ASN A 67 13.88 -7.19 -11.77
CA ASN A 67 13.30 -8.19 -12.67
C ASN A 67 11.87 -8.59 -12.26
N TYR A 68 10.88 -8.27 -13.09
CA TYR A 68 9.48 -8.65 -12.87
C TYR A 68 9.21 -10.17 -12.97
N ASN A 69 10.13 -10.93 -13.56
CA ASN A 69 10.04 -12.38 -13.68
C ASN A 69 10.92 -13.13 -12.68
N ALA A 70 11.54 -12.42 -11.73
CA ALA A 70 12.35 -13.05 -10.68
C ALA A 70 11.51 -14.00 -9.81
N TYR A 71 12.14 -15.01 -9.27
CA TYR A 71 11.59 -15.86 -8.22
C TYR A 71 12.67 -16.18 -7.19
N PHE A 72 12.28 -16.66 -6.03
CA PHE A 72 13.22 -16.99 -4.96
C PHE A 72 14.37 -17.88 -5.47
N GLY A 73 15.60 -17.45 -5.20
CA GLY A 73 16.82 -18.13 -5.67
C GLY A 73 17.23 -17.80 -7.11
N ASN A 74 16.42 -17.06 -7.89
CA ASN A 74 16.77 -16.70 -9.27
C ASN A 74 16.28 -15.30 -9.67
N SER A 75 17.00 -14.27 -9.23
CA SER A 75 16.75 -12.89 -9.64
C SER A 75 17.08 -12.62 -11.11
N ALA A 76 17.92 -13.43 -11.74
CA ALA A 76 18.32 -13.30 -13.14
C ALA A 76 17.43 -14.11 -14.11
N ASN A 77 16.28 -14.62 -13.64
CA ASN A 77 15.40 -15.45 -14.47
C ASN A 77 14.96 -14.72 -15.75
N THR A 78 15.11 -15.41 -16.87
CA THR A 78 14.65 -14.95 -18.21
C THR A 78 13.73 -15.94 -18.90
N THR A 79 13.57 -17.15 -18.37
CA THR A 79 12.85 -18.28 -18.98
C THR A 79 11.41 -18.36 -18.50
N LEU A 80 11.18 -18.34 -17.19
CA LEU A 80 9.82 -18.30 -16.61
C LEU A 80 9.24 -16.91 -16.77
N LYS A 81 8.15 -16.79 -17.51
CA LYS A 81 7.49 -15.53 -17.81
C LYS A 81 6.32 -15.26 -16.86
N LEU A 82 6.61 -14.95 -15.59
CA LEU A 82 5.58 -14.63 -14.59
C LEU A 82 4.66 -13.50 -15.04
N THR A 83 5.19 -12.53 -15.78
CA THR A 83 4.42 -11.39 -16.32
C THR A 83 3.42 -11.76 -17.40
N GLU A 84 3.48 -12.98 -17.94
CA GLU A 84 2.53 -13.52 -18.93
C GLU A 84 1.54 -14.50 -18.31
N MET A 85 1.81 -14.96 -17.07
CA MET A 85 0.94 -15.89 -16.33
C MET A 85 -0.24 -15.16 -15.71
N THR A 86 -1.38 -15.84 -15.61
CA THR A 86 -2.50 -15.40 -14.79
C THR A 86 -2.16 -15.49 -13.30
N ILE A 87 -2.89 -14.74 -12.46
CA ILE A 87 -2.74 -14.82 -11.00
C ILE A 87 -2.95 -16.25 -10.49
N ALA A 88 -3.90 -17.00 -11.06
CA ALA A 88 -4.13 -18.39 -10.69
C ALA A 88 -2.93 -19.29 -11.02
N GLU A 89 -2.33 -19.11 -12.19
CA GLU A 89 -1.12 -19.87 -12.59
C GLU A 89 0.08 -19.52 -11.70
N VAL A 90 0.27 -18.23 -11.34
CA VAL A 90 1.33 -17.82 -10.41
C VAL A 90 1.12 -18.47 -9.04
N GLN A 91 -0.10 -18.49 -8.51
CA GLN A 91 -0.39 -19.15 -7.24
C GLN A 91 -0.11 -20.65 -7.30
N ALA A 92 -0.53 -21.34 -8.36
CA ALA A 92 -0.26 -22.76 -8.55
C ALA A 92 1.27 -23.04 -8.66
N TRP A 93 2.00 -22.16 -9.36
CA TRP A 93 3.45 -22.24 -9.43
C TRP A 93 4.10 -22.05 -8.04
N GLN A 94 3.67 -21.06 -7.27
CA GLN A 94 4.16 -20.82 -5.91
C GLN A 94 3.97 -22.03 -4.99
N ASP A 95 2.78 -22.63 -5.03
CA ASP A 95 2.44 -23.78 -4.20
C ASP A 95 3.30 -25.01 -4.61
N LYS A 96 3.49 -25.24 -5.93
CA LYS A 96 4.36 -26.30 -6.42
C LYS A 96 5.83 -26.06 -6.05
N TYR A 97 6.32 -24.84 -6.17
CA TYR A 97 7.74 -24.52 -5.92
C TYR A 97 8.16 -24.82 -4.48
N VAL A 98 7.30 -24.54 -3.49
CA VAL A 98 7.54 -24.94 -2.09
C VAL A 98 7.38 -26.45 -1.91
N ALA A 99 6.39 -27.09 -2.56
CA ALA A 99 6.22 -28.54 -2.51
C ALA A 99 7.43 -29.29 -3.07
N ASP A 100 8.17 -28.69 -4.01
CA ASP A 100 9.42 -29.22 -4.57
C ASP A 100 10.63 -29.03 -3.60
N GLY A 101 10.42 -28.49 -2.37
CA GLY A 101 11.45 -28.38 -1.32
C GLY A 101 12.16 -27.03 -1.26
N ASN A 102 11.73 -26.01 -2.00
CA ASN A 102 12.33 -24.70 -1.93
C ASN A 102 11.92 -23.93 -0.67
N ALA A 103 12.85 -23.18 -0.07
CA ALA A 103 12.65 -22.51 1.22
C ALA A 103 11.64 -21.33 1.17
N SER A 104 11.40 -20.74 -0.02
CA SER A 104 10.44 -19.67 -0.22
C SER A 104 9.82 -19.75 -1.60
N ASN A 105 8.64 -19.17 -1.76
CA ASN A 105 7.91 -19.05 -3.03
C ASN A 105 7.76 -17.59 -3.50
N ALA A 106 8.68 -16.73 -3.09
CA ALA A 106 8.67 -15.32 -3.47
C ALA A 106 8.78 -15.16 -5.00
N VAL A 107 7.95 -14.29 -5.59
CA VAL A 107 7.85 -14.07 -7.03
C VAL A 107 7.77 -12.60 -7.41
N GLY A 108 8.23 -12.30 -8.62
CA GLY A 108 8.12 -11.00 -9.25
C GLY A 108 9.15 -9.98 -8.75
N ARG A 109 8.99 -8.77 -9.25
CA ARG A 109 9.88 -7.65 -8.97
C ARG A 109 10.02 -7.34 -7.49
N TYR A 110 8.98 -7.60 -6.72
CA TYR A 110 8.88 -7.26 -5.29
C TYR A 110 8.87 -8.47 -4.38
N GLN A 111 9.25 -9.63 -4.89
CA GLN A 111 9.38 -10.90 -4.17
C GLN A 111 8.17 -11.22 -3.26
N ILE A 112 6.96 -11.17 -3.86
CA ILE A 112 5.70 -11.39 -3.15
C ILE A 112 5.52 -12.88 -2.86
N ILE A 113 5.42 -13.27 -1.58
CA ILE A 113 5.14 -14.64 -1.15
C ILE A 113 3.65 -14.97 -1.23
N SER A 114 3.30 -16.26 -1.29
CA SER A 114 1.92 -16.74 -1.47
C SER A 114 0.91 -16.18 -0.45
N PRO A 115 1.18 -16.09 0.86
CA PRO A 115 0.23 -15.49 1.80
C PRO A 115 -0.04 -14.02 1.50
N THR A 116 0.99 -13.24 1.18
CA THR A 116 0.87 -11.82 0.80
C THR A 116 0.08 -11.67 -0.49
N LEU A 117 0.37 -12.50 -1.52
CA LEU A 117 -0.36 -12.49 -2.78
C LEU A 117 -1.86 -12.77 -2.57
N LYS A 118 -2.22 -13.77 -1.78
CA LYS A 118 -3.62 -14.09 -1.44
C LYS A 118 -4.32 -12.91 -0.77
N GLY A 119 -3.66 -12.22 0.15
CA GLY A 119 -4.17 -11.00 0.80
C GLY A 119 -4.43 -9.87 -0.19
N LEU A 120 -3.47 -9.60 -1.08
CA LEU A 120 -3.55 -8.55 -2.09
C LEU A 120 -4.63 -8.82 -3.15
N ILE A 121 -4.81 -10.08 -3.57
CA ILE A 121 -5.89 -10.48 -4.47
C ILE A 121 -7.25 -10.08 -3.89
N LYS A 122 -7.49 -10.40 -2.61
CA LYS A 122 -8.73 -10.08 -1.92
C LYS A 122 -8.95 -8.57 -1.80
N GLU A 123 -7.95 -7.83 -1.34
CA GLU A 123 -8.03 -6.38 -1.12
C GLU A 123 -8.22 -5.60 -2.42
N LEU A 124 -7.45 -5.92 -3.44
CA LEU A 124 -7.50 -5.28 -4.74
C LEU A 124 -8.62 -5.81 -5.63
N LYS A 125 -9.40 -6.81 -5.14
CA LYS A 125 -10.49 -7.48 -5.86
C LYS A 125 -10.05 -7.98 -7.24
N LEU A 126 -8.86 -8.57 -7.31
CA LEU A 126 -8.31 -9.10 -8.55
C LEU A 126 -8.97 -10.43 -8.91
N LYS A 127 -9.17 -10.65 -10.21
CA LYS A 127 -9.71 -11.91 -10.72
C LYS A 127 -8.58 -12.92 -10.92
N PRO A 128 -8.79 -14.22 -10.67
CA PRO A 128 -7.79 -15.27 -10.92
C PRO A 128 -7.26 -15.30 -12.36
N SER A 129 -8.11 -14.91 -13.33
CA SER A 129 -7.78 -14.84 -14.77
C SER A 129 -7.01 -13.59 -15.17
N GLN A 130 -6.80 -12.61 -14.29
CA GLN A 130 -5.97 -11.44 -14.60
C GLN A 130 -4.50 -11.84 -14.69
N VAL A 131 -3.80 -11.25 -15.65
CA VAL A 131 -2.36 -11.46 -15.83
C VAL A 131 -1.59 -10.78 -14.70
N PHE A 132 -0.59 -11.47 -14.13
CA PHE A 132 0.35 -10.96 -13.12
C PHE A 132 1.38 -10.01 -13.77
N SER A 133 0.88 -9.05 -14.55
CA SER A 133 1.66 -8.09 -15.33
C SER A 133 2.48 -7.15 -14.44
N GLU A 134 3.47 -6.48 -15.01
CA GLU A 134 4.28 -5.45 -14.36
C GLU A 134 3.39 -4.44 -13.60
N ARG A 135 2.38 -3.90 -14.28
CA ARG A 135 1.42 -2.96 -13.69
C ARG A 135 0.68 -3.53 -12.47
N ILE A 136 0.34 -4.83 -12.49
CA ILE A 136 -0.33 -5.47 -11.34
C ILE A 136 0.66 -5.63 -10.20
N GLN A 137 1.91 -6.01 -10.47
CA GLN A 137 2.96 -6.12 -9.46
C GLN A 137 3.25 -4.76 -8.81
N ASP A 138 3.40 -3.69 -9.60
CA ASP A 138 3.59 -2.32 -9.08
C ASP A 138 2.42 -1.87 -8.20
N LYS A 139 1.17 -2.12 -8.64
CA LYS A 139 -0.01 -1.83 -7.84
C LYS A 139 -0.03 -2.59 -6.52
N MET A 140 0.39 -3.85 -6.52
CA MET A 140 0.52 -4.65 -5.30
C MET A 140 1.56 -4.06 -4.36
N ALA A 141 2.74 -3.68 -4.85
CA ALA A 141 3.79 -3.06 -4.04
C ALA A 141 3.35 -1.71 -3.45
N ILE A 142 2.69 -0.85 -4.23
CA ILE A 142 2.10 0.41 -3.73
C ILE A 142 1.13 0.13 -2.58
N THR A 143 0.23 -0.85 -2.73
CA THR A 143 -0.71 -1.23 -1.67
C THR A 143 0.01 -1.68 -0.40
N LEU A 144 1.11 -2.43 -0.53
CA LEU A 144 1.94 -2.82 0.61
C LEU A 144 2.61 -1.60 1.28
N MET A 145 3.15 -0.65 0.50
CA MET A 145 3.70 0.60 1.04
C MET A 145 2.63 1.43 1.78
N GLU A 146 1.40 1.49 1.24
CA GLU A 146 0.28 2.17 1.91
C GLU A 146 -0.05 1.52 3.25
N ARG A 147 -0.06 0.18 3.34
CA ARG A 147 -0.22 -0.55 4.61
C ARG A 147 0.91 -0.27 5.61
N ARG A 148 2.12 -0.01 5.11
CA ARG A 148 3.30 0.31 5.93
C ARG A 148 3.41 1.78 6.30
N GLY A 149 2.44 2.62 5.94
CA GLY A 149 2.32 3.98 6.42
C GLY A 149 2.71 5.06 5.40
N ALA A 150 2.75 4.76 4.09
CA ALA A 150 3.08 5.75 3.06
C ALA A 150 2.19 7.00 3.14
N VAL A 151 0.87 6.81 3.36
CA VAL A 151 -0.08 7.93 3.51
C VAL A 151 0.16 8.72 4.80
N ASP A 152 0.49 8.06 5.90
CA ASP A 152 0.79 8.72 7.17
C ASP A 152 2.10 9.50 7.10
N PHE A 153 3.11 8.96 6.44
CA PHE A 153 4.35 9.67 6.16
C PHE A 153 4.12 10.89 5.23
N ALA A 154 3.36 10.73 4.14
CA ALA A 154 3.02 11.82 3.25
C ALA A 154 2.30 12.99 3.98
N ASN A 155 1.56 12.70 5.05
CA ASN A 155 0.83 13.66 5.87
C ASN A 155 1.57 14.06 7.18
N ASP A 156 2.88 13.86 7.28
CA ASP A 156 3.73 14.23 8.43
C ASP A 156 3.34 13.59 9.76
N LYS A 157 2.67 12.44 9.75
CA LYS A 157 2.26 11.73 10.98
C LYS A 157 3.35 10.79 11.53
N ILE A 158 4.26 10.33 10.67
CA ILE A 158 5.43 9.52 11.04
C ILE A 158 6.67 10.09 10.39
N SER A 159 7.86 9.83 10.96
CA SER A 159 9.13 10.27 10.39
C SER A 159 9.57 9.42 9.19
N ALA A 160 10.58 9.88 8.45
CA ALA A 160 11.19 9.13 7.34
C ALA A 160 11.80 7.81 7.82
N GLU A 161 12.50 7.84 8.98
CA GLU A 161 13.10 6.66 9.57
C GLU A 161 12.04 5.64 9.99
N GLN A 162 10.92 6.12 10.57
CA GLN A 162 9.83 5.23 10.97
C GLN A 162 9.17 4.59 9.74
N PHE A 163 8.94 5.36 8.67
CA PHE A 163 8.39 4.79 7.44
C PHE A 163 9.37 3.80 6.80
N ALA A 164 10.65 4.13 6.72
CA ALA A 164 11.69 3.22 6.21
C ALA A 164 11.76 1.92 7.04
N ALA A 165 11.72 2.02 8.37
CA ALA A 165 11.67 0.86 9.26
C ALA A 165 10.41 0.00 9.05
N ASN A 166 9.26 0.62 8.82
CA ASN A 166 8.03 -0.11 8.49
C ASN A 166 8.15 -0.86 7.14
N LEU A 167 8.80 -0.25 6.12
CA LEU A 167 9.06 -0.90 4.84
C LEU A 167 9.96 -2.13 4.98
N SER A 168 10.96 -2.13 5.87
CA SER A 168 11.84 -3.28 6.10
C SER A 168 11.11 -4.50 6.68
N GLN A 169 9.97 -4.31 7.32
CA GLN A 169 9.10 -5.40 7.78
C GLN A 169 8.28 -6.05 6.65
N GLU A 170 8.27 -5.44 5.48
CA GLU A 170 7.64 -6.00 4.27
C GLU A 170 8.67 -6.60 3.33
N TRP A 171 9.82 -5.93 3.16
CA TRP A 171 10.88 -6.28 2.22
C TRP A 171 12.19 -6.53 2.94
N ALA A 172 12.59 -7.81 3.00
CA ALA A 172 13.75 -8.26 3.75
C ALA A 172 15.09 -7.72 3.22
N ALA A 173 15.16 -7.32 1.95
CA ALA A 173 16.34 -6.70 1.36
C ALA A 173 16.55 -5.24 1.82
N LEU A 174 15.59 -4.63 2.51
CA LEU A 174 15.75 -3.31 3.12
C LEU A 174 16.31 -3.42 4.54
N PRO A 175 17.16 -2.45 4.98
CA PRO A 175 17.67 -2.40 6.33
C PRO A 175 16.59 -1.96 7.32
N ALA A 176 16.72 -2.37 8.57
CA ALA A 176 15.79 -2.03 9.65
C ALA A 176 15.70 -0.52 9.95
N VAL A 177 16.76 0.23 9.68
CA VAL A 177 16.93 1.69 9.87
C VAL A 177 16.89 2.12 11.34
N LEU A 178 16.04 1.51 12.15
CA LEU A 178 15.88 1.77 13.59
C LEU A 178 16.29 0.54 14.41
N GLY A 179 16.48 0.74 15.72
CA GLY A 179 16.86 -0.31 16.69
C GLY A 179 18.36 -0.56 16.73
N ASP A 180 18.75 -1.73 17.31
CA ASP A 180 20.15 -2.04 17.64
C ASP A 180 21.00 -2.41 16.40
N ARG A 181 20.36 -2.83 15.31
CA ARG A 181 21.01 -3.26 14.06
C ARG A 181 20.44 -2.53 12.84
N PRO A 182 20.61 -1.19 12.77
CA PRO A 182 19.89 -0.37 11.77
C PRO A 182 20.32 -0.58 10.31
N SER A 183 21.48 -1.22 10.09
CA SER A 183 22.00 -1.54 8.75
C SER A 183 21.69 -2.96 8.28
N GLU A 184 21.15 -3.80 9.16
CA GLU A 184 20.82 -5.18 8.86
C GLU A 184 19.35 -5.32 8.46
N SER A 185 18.98 -6.42 7.80
CA SER A 185 17.59 -6.79 7.57
C SER A 185 16.80 -6.84 8.88
N PHE A 186 15.52 -6.46 8.86
CA PHE A 186 14.63 -6.70 9.99
C PHE A 186 14.60 -8.19 10.40
N TYR A 187 14.83 -9.09 9.46
CA TYR A 187 14.85 -10.54 9.63
C TYR A 187 16.26 -11.12 9.82
N ALA A 188 17.29 -10.29 10.04
CA ALA A 188 18.67 -10.75 10.17
C ALA A 188 18.80 -11.79 11.29
N GLY A 189 19.50 -12.89 10.98
CA GLY A 189 19.72 -14.02 11.89
C GLY A 189 18.84 -15.24 11.63
N ASP A 190 17.90 -15.17 10.68
CA ASP A 190 17.09 -16.32 10.25
C ASP A 190 17.83 -17.25 9.24
N GLY A 191 19.04 -16.89 8.82
CA GLY A 191 19.87 -17.64 7.89
C GLY A 191 19.45 -17.52 6.42
N LEU A 192 18.45 -16.70 6.11
CA LEU A 192 17.87 -16.55 4.77
C LEU A 192 17.89 -15.11 4.27
N ASN A 193 17.64 -14.16 5.16
CA ASN A 193 17.38 -12.76 4.80
C ASN A 193 18.54 -11.84 5.21
N GLU A 194 18.91 -10.94 4.30
CA GLU A 194 19.94 -9.93 4.48
C GLU A 194 19.54 -8.60 3.84
N ALA A 195 19.99 -7.47 4.40
CA ALA A 195 19.83 -6.18 3.76
C ALA A 195 20.78 -6.07 2.56
N ARG A 196 20.25 -5.70 1.40
CA ARG A 196 20.99 -5.54 0.13
C ARG A 196 21.01 -4.08 -0.35
N VAL A 197 20.28 -3.23 0.35
CA VAL A 197 20.23 -1.78 0.13
C VAL A 197 20.72 -1.07 1.39
N SER A 198 21.50 -0.01 1.25
CA SER A 198 21.93 0.75 2.43
C SER A 198 20.84 1.66 2.98
N SER A 199 20.87 1.94 4.29
CA SER A 199 19.93 2.85 4.96
C SER A 199 19.87 4.23 4.30
N GLY A 200 21.03 4.77 3.86
CA GLY A 200 21.08 6.06 3.18
C GLY A 200 20.37 6.07 1.81
N VAL A 201 20.36 4.95 1.09
CA VAL A 201 19.63 4.82 -0.18
C VAL A 201 18.13 4.77 0.07
N VAL A 202 17.69 3.98 1.06
CA VAL A 202 16.27 3.86 1.42
C VAL A 202 15.73 5.21 1.91
N LEU A 203 16.44 5.90 2.81
CA LEU A 203 16.00 7.20 3.32
C LEU A 203 15.90 8.26 2.23
N ARG A 204 16.84 8.30 1.26
CA ARG A 204 16.70 9.20 0.10
C ARG A 204 15.45 8.90 -0.71
N ALA A 205 15.17 7.63 -1.01
CA ALA A 205 13.97 7.25 -1.77
C ALA A 205 12.67 7.61 -1.02
N VAL A 206 12.67 7.50 0.32
CA VAL A 206 11.56 7.94 1.19
C VAL A 206 11.37 9.45 1.11
N GLU A 207 12.42 10.24 1.18
CA GLU A 207 12.34 11.71 1.08
C GLU A 207 11.90 12.17 -0.32
N GLU A 208 12.39 11.54 -1.38
CA GLU A 208 11.97 11.82 -2.75
C GLU A 208 10.47 11.49 -2.96
N PHE A 209 10.00 10.37 -2.39
CA PHE A 209 8.57 10.06 -2.36
C PHE A 209 7.78 11.21 -1.71
N LYS A 210 8.22 11.72 -0.54
CA LYS A 210 7.57 12.84 0.15
C LYS A 210 7.49 14.09 -0.73
N GLN A 211 8.58 14.41 -1.44
CA GLN A 211 8.61 15.56 -2.35
C GLN A 211 7.62 15.40 -3.50
N ASN A 212 7.49 14.20 -4.03
CA ASN A 212 6.60 13.88 -5.16
C ASN A 212 5.11 13.78 -4.76
N THR A 213 4.77 13.79 -3.46
CA THR A 213 3.37 13.80 -2.98
C THR A 213 2.78 15.20 -2.81
N LYS A 214 3.62 16.25 -2.89
CA LYS A 214 3.21 17.66 -2.78
C LYS A 214 2.67 18.18 -4.09
#